data_7849a59ee957184b1f02cb2eed269309
#
_entry.id   7849a59ee957184b1f02cb2eed269309
#
_cell.length_a   1.000
_cell.length_b   1.000
_cell.length_c   1.000
_cell.angle_alpha   90.00
_cell.angle_beta   90.00
_cell.angle_gamma   90.00
#
_symmetry.space_group_name_H-M   'P 1'
#
loop_
_entity.id
_entity.type
_entity.pdbx_description
1 polymer ?
#
loop_
_entity_poly.entity_id
_entity_poly.type
_entity_poly.pdbx_seq_one_letter_code
_entity_poly.pdbx_strand_id
1 'polypeptide(L)'
;MSALMQEAARVASSETHASFGPKINAALPGPRARKIVAADESLMSPSYTRGYPLVVKRGYGCRIEDVDGNEFLDFTAGIAVNSTGHCHPEVVKAIQEQAGQLIHMSGTDFYYDLMPRLAARLSAIAPMAGPHRLYFGNSGAEAVECALKLARYHTGRQNVISFFGSFHGRTMGALSLTGSKVQQKRRFGPLCRG
;
A
#
# COMPACT_ATOMS: atom_id res chain seq x y z
N MET A 1 28.42 -3.36 -7.70
CA MET A 1 27.39 -4.02 -6.86
C MET A 1 27.51 -3.43 -5.46
N SER A 2 26.45 -2.80 -4.94
CA SER A 2 26.50 -2.11 -3.63
C SER A 2 26.61 -3.14 -2.50
N ALA A 3 27.21 -2.74 -1.36
CA ALA A 3 27.31 -3.57 -0.15
C ALA A 3 25.96 -4.16 0.28
N LEU A 4 24.85 -3.43 0.06
CA LEU A 4 23.48 -3.89 0.31
C LEU A 4 23.05 -5.07 -0.58
N MET A 5 23.51 -5.13 -1.84
CA MET A 5 23.19 -6.26 -2.72
C MET A 5 24.00 -7.51 -2.36
N GLN A 6 25.24 -7.32 -1.87
CA GLN A 6 26.07 -8.43 -1.38
C GLN A 6 25.51 -8.99 -0.06
N GLU A 7 25.03 -8.14 0.83
CA GLU A 7 24.35 -8.53 2.07
C GLU A 7 23.05 -9.30 1.80
N ALA A 8 22.23 -8.81 0.88
CA ALA A 8 20.99 -9.50 0.46
C ALA A 8 21.27 -10.87 -0.19
N ALA A 9 22.30 -10.96 -1.03
CA ALA A 9 22.72 -12.23 -1.65
C ALA A 9 23.31 -13.21 -0.61
N ARG A 10 24.03 -12.70 0.40
CA ARG A 10 24.60 -13.49 1.48
C ARG A 10 23.54 -14.04 2.42
N VAL A 11 22.50 -13.27 2.70
CA VAL A 11 21.34 -13.73 3.47
C VAL A 11 20.56 -14.82 2.71
N ALA A 12 20.42 -14.68 1.39
CA ALA A 12 19.73 -15.68 0.55
C ALA A 12 20.53 -17.00 0.42
N SER A 13 21.87 -16.97 0.49
CA SER A 13 22.71 -18.16 0.33
C SER A 13 23.02 -18.92 1.63
N SER A 14 22.75 -18.35 2.80
CA SER A 14 23.00 -18.98 4.11
C SER A 14 21.81 -19.71 4.71
N GLU A 15 20.68 -19.81 4.01
CA GLU A 15 19.48 -20.52 4.48
C GLU A 15 19.59 -22.04 4.27
N THR A 16 20.60 -22.67 4.86
CA THR A 16 20.52 -24.08 5.19
C THR A 16 19.71 -24.24 6.49
N HIS A 17 18.41 -24.63 6.37
CA HIS A 17 17.55 -25.11 7.47
C HIS A 17 17.45 -24.27 8.76
N ALA A 18 17.54 -22.94 8.69
CA ALA A 18 17.17 -22.07 9.81
C ALA A 18 15.67 -22.24 10.11
N SER A 19 15.31 -22.44 11.36
CA SER A 19 13.95 -22.66 11.84
C SER A 19 12.95 -21.70 11.17
N PHE A 20 11.97 -22.27 10.45
CA PHE A 20 10.99 -21.52 9.64
C PHE A 20 9.90 -20.93 10.53
N GLY A 21 10.24 -20.25 11.59
CA GLY A 21 9.29 -19.68 12.55
C GLY A 21 9.67 -18.30 13.03
N PRO A 22 8.76 -17.62 13.75
CA PRO A 22 9.08 -16.36 14.42
C PRO A 22 10.14 -16.59 15.51
N LYS A 23 11.00 -15.58 15.73
CA LYS A 23 12.00 -15.60 16.79
C LYS A 23 11.75 -14.40 17.71
N ILE A 24 11.33 -14.66 18.92
CA ILE A 24 11.01 -13.61 19.92
C ILE A 24 12.18 -13.55 20.91
N ASN A 25 12.99 -12.51 20.79
CA ASN A 25 14.18 -12.29 21.59
C ASN A 25 13.95 -11.30 22.75
N ALA A 26 12.91 -10.46 22.64
CA ALA A 26 12.54 -9.44 23.61
C ALA A 26 11.03 -9.39 23.81
N ALA A 27 10.58 -8.85 24.95
CA ALA A 27 9.15 -8.62 25.21
C ALA A 27 8.54 -7.68 24.14
N LEU A 28 7.24 -7.81 23.90
CA LEU A 28 6.49 -6.99 22.95
C LEU A 28 5.54 -6.03 23.72
N PRO A 29 5.70 -4.72 23.52
CA PRO A 29 6.78 -4.01 22.85
C PRO A 29 8.09 -4.02 23.65
N GLY A 30 9.22 -4.13 22.96
CA GLY A 30 10.55 -4.03 23.57
C GLY A 30 10.92 -2.58 23.95
N PRO A 31 12.09 -2.36 24.58
CA PRO A 31 12.46 -1.04 25.10
C PRO A 31 12.61 0.04 24.03
N ARG A 32 13.07 -0.31 22.83
CA ARG A 32 13.16 0.63 21.70
C ARG A 32 11.79 0.90 21.12
N ALA A 33 10.99 -0.14 20.92
CA ALA A 33 9.62 -0.02 20.43
C ALA A 33 8.77 0.87 21.33
N ARG A 34 8.83 0.72 22.67
CA ARG A 34 8.10 1.58 23.62
C ARG A 34 8.37 3.06 23.42
N LYS A 35 9.63 3.45 23.17
CA LYS A 35 9.97 4.86 22.94
C LYS A 35 9.34 5.39 21.65
N ILE A 36 9.35 4.60 20.58
CA ILE A 36 8.78 4.99 19.28
C ILE A 36 7.26 5.03 19.36
N VAL A 37 6.62 4.07 20.03
CA VAL A 37 5.17 4.06 20.27
C VAL A 37 4.74 5.30 21.04
N ALA A 38 5.43 5.64 22.13
CA ALA A 38 5.12 6.84 22.91
C ALA A 38 5.27 8.14 22.08
N ALA A 39 6.27 8.22 21.22
CA ALA A 39 6.44 9.34 20.30
C ALA A 39 5.31 9.39 19.25
N ASP A 40 4.94 8.25 18.66
CA ASP A 40 3.82 8.15 17.71
C ASP A 40 2.50 8.59 18.37
N GLU A 41 2.20 8.11 19.56
CA GLU A 41 0.99 8.48 20.32
C GLU A 41 0.91 9.98 20.64
N SER A 42 2.06 10.63 20.86
CA SER A 42 2.11 12.06 21.18
C SER A 42 2.05 12.97 19.95
N LEU A 43 2.50 12.51 18.79
CA LEU A 43 2.70 13.35 17.59
C LEU A 43 1.76 13.01 16.45
N MET A 44 1.29 11.77 16.36
CA MET A 44 0.46 11.32 15.24
C MET A 44 -1.02 11.45 15.54
N SER A 45 -1.80 11.65 14.48
CA SER A 45 -3.25 11.69 14.59
C SER A 45 -3.82 10.38 15.13
N PRO A 46 -4.76 10.41 16.09
CA PRO A 46 -5.43 9.21 16.60
C PRO A 46 -6.31 8.51 15.54
N SER A 47 -6.45 9.07 14.34
CA SER A 47 -7.09 8.40 13.21
C SER A 47 -6.29 7.21 12.67
N TYR A 48 -5.01 7.13 12.99
CA TYR A 48 -4.20 5.95 12.72
C TYR A 48 -4.42 4.91 13.82
N THR A 49 -5.33 3.98 13.60
CA THR A 49 -5.66 2.91 14.55
C THR A 49 -4.60 1.81 14.51
N ARG A 50 -3.58 1.90 15.36
CA ARG A 50 -2.56 0.86 15.49
C ARG A 50 -3.16 -0.38 16.17
N GLY A 51 -3.12 -1.53 15.50
CA GLY A 51 -3.63 -2.79 16.06
C GLY A 51 -2.64 -3.51 16.96
N TYR A 52 -1.35 -3.26 16.76
CA TYR A 52 -0.26 -3.94 17.46
C TYR A 52 0.86 -2.95 17.81
N PRO A 53 1.50 -3.06 18.98
CA PRO A 53 2.63 -2.21 19.35
C PRO A 53 3.95 -2.70 18.72
N LEU A 54 3.88 -3.13 17.47
CA LEU A 54 5.00 -3.65 16.69
C LEU A 54 5.63 -2.50 15.90
N VAL A 55 6.92 -2.25 16.13
CA VAL A 55 7.70 -1.24 15.40
C VAL A 55 8.63 -1.94 14.44
N VAL A 56 8.23 -2.01 13.18
CA VAL A 56 8.98 -2.70 12.12
C VAL A 56 10.22 -1.88 11.76
N LYS A 57 11.37 -2.56 11.69
CA LYS A 57 12.66 -1.98 11.30
C LYS A 57 13.01 -2.32 9.84
N ARG A 58 12.85 -3.59 9.47
CA ARG A 58 13.14 -4.07 8.12
C ARG A 58 12.30 -5.31 7.78
N GLY A 59 12.21 -5.62 6.49
CA GLY A 59 11.57 -6.82 6.00
C GLY A 59 12.29 -7.40 4.80
N TYR A 60 12.19 -8.72 4.63
CA TYR A 60 12.69 -9.45 3.47
C TYR A 60 11.78 -10.64 3.16
N GLY A 61 11.32 -10.77 1.93
CA GLY A 61 10.35 -11.78 1.57
C GLY A 61 9.10 -11.71 2.46
N CYS A 62 8.79 -12.77 3.17
CA CYS A 62 7.68 -12.84 4.13
C CYS A 62 8.10 -12.63 5.59
N ARG A 63 9.32 -12.17 5.84
CA ARG A 63 9.84 -11.93 7.20
C ARG A 63 9.96 -10.45 7.48
N ILE A 64 9.66 -10.06 8.70
CA ILE A 64 9.91 -8.71 9.24
C ILE A 64 10.68 -8.81 10.54
N GLU A 65 11.56 -7.85 10.78
CA GLU A 65 12.29 -7.66 12.02
C GLU A 65 11.82 -6.36 12.67
N ASP A 66 11.55 -6.39 13.97
CA ASP A 66 11.26 -5.19 14.73
C ASP A 66 12.53 -4.47 15.20
N VAL A 67 12.37 -3.30 15.80
CA VAL A 67 13.49 -2.48 16.28
C VAL A 67 14.22 -3.08 17.49
N ASP A 68 13.64 -4.05 18.15
CA ASP A 68 14.20 -4.76 19.31
C ASP A 68 14.80 -6.13 18.93
N GLY A 69 14.79 -6.51 17.63
CA GLY A 69 15.41 -7.71 17.10
C GLY A 69 14.51 -8.95 17.12
N ASN A 70 13.22 -8.80 17.32
CA ASN A 70 12.28 -9.90 17.13
C ASN A 70 11.99 -10.11 15.64
N GLU A 71 11.88 -11.36 15.21
CA GLU A 71 11.52 -11.73 13.85
C GLU A 71 10.11 -12.32 13.80
N PHE A 72 9.33 -11.92 12.79
CA PHE A 72 7.95 -12.36 12.58
C PHE A 72 7.75 -12.82 11.14
N LEU A 73 6.74 -13.65 10.93
CA LEU A 73 6.19 -13.93 9.61
C LEU A 73 5.10 -12.90 9.30
N ASP A 74 5.21 -12.23 8.17
CA ASP A 74 4.22 -11.27 7.71
C ASP A 74 3.18 -11.96 6.82
N PHE A 75 1.98 -12.18 7.35
CA PHE A 75 0.80 -12.67 6.63
C PHE A 75 -0.10 -11.55 6.12
N THR A 76 0.26 -10.30 6.34
CA THR A 76 -0.54 -9.14 5.94
C THR A 76 -0.05 -8.47 4.67
N ALA A 77 1.23 -8.62 4.35
CA ALA A 77 1.90 -8.00 3.22
C ALA A 77 1.60 -6.49 3.09
N GLY A 78 1.49 -5.77 4.23
CA GLY A 78 1.10 -4.35 4.24
C GLY A 78 -0.33 -4.11 3.75
N ILE A 79 -1.28 -4.96 4.13
CA ILE A 79 -2.66 -5.04 3.63
C ILE A 79 -2.66 -5.34 2.12
N ALA A 80 -1.98 -6.46 1.76
CA ALA A 80 -1.83 -7.01 0.42
C ALA A 80 -1.13 -6.11 -0.61
N VAL A 81 -0.29 -5.16 -0.16
CA VAL A 81 0.48 -4.27 -1.05
C VAL A 81 1.77 -4.94 -1.54
N ASN A 82 2.50 -5.60 -0.65
CA ASN A 82 3.80 -6.23 -0.95
C ASN A 82 3.63 -7.66 -1.50
N SER A 83 2.90 -7.83 -2.60
CA SER A 83 2.58 -9.14 -3.18
C SER A 83 3.81 -9.94 -3.63
N THR A 84 4.94 -9.28 -3.88
CA THR A 84 6.22 -9.90 -4.22
C THR A 84 7.10 -10.20 -3.00
N GLY A 85 6.62 -9.90 -1.80
CA GLY A 85 7.40 -9.88 -0.56
C GLY A 85 8.15 -8.59 -0.33
N HIS A 86 8.62 -8.40 0.92
CA HIS A 86 9.39 -7.23 1.30
C HIS A 86 10.74 -7.20 0.57
N CYS A 87 11.12 -6.02 0.08
CA CYS A 87 12.42 -5.76 -0.55
C CYS A 87 12.77 -6.74 -1.68
N HIS A 88 11.79 -7.08 -2.54
CA HIS A 88 12.06 -7.93 -3.70
C HIS A 88 13.18 -7.32 -4.56
N PRO A 89 14.26 -8.07 -4.88
CA PRO A 89 15.46 -7.50 -5.50
C PRO A 89 15.20 -6.75 -6.80
N GLU A 90 14.36 -7.30 -7.68
CA GLU A 90 14.02 -6.65 -8.96
C GLU A 90 13.23 -5.35 -8.77
N VAL A 91 12.33 -5.32 -7.76
CA VAL A 91 11.56 -4.10 -7.45
C VAL A 91 12.46 -3.03 -6.87
N VAL A 92 13.34 -3.40 -5.91
CA VAL A 92 14.31 -2.47 -5.33
C VAL A 92 15.24 -1.90 -6.38
N LYS A 93 15.76 -2.75 -7.28
CA LYS A 93 16.63 -2.34 -8.39
C LYS A 93 15.91 -1.33 -9.31
N ALA A 94 14.69 -1.64 -9.73
CA ALA A 94 13.91 -0.75 -10.59
C ALA A 94 13.65 0.62 -9.95
N ILE A 95 13.34 0.65 -8.63
CA ILE A 95 13.15 1.90 -7.89
C ILE A 95 14.46 2.70 -7.84
N GLN A 96 15.59 2.07 -7.53
CA GLN A 96 16.89 2.73 -7.44
C GLN A 96 17.33 3.31 -8.79
N GLU A 97 17.19 2.55 -9.87
CA GLU A 97 17.51 2.99 -11.23
C GLU A 97 16.64 4.18 -11.65
N GLN A 98 15.33 4.10 -11.42
CA GLN A 98 14.41 5.18 -11.79
C GLN A 98 14.62 6.43 -10.93
N ALA A 99 14.83 6.28 -9.62
CA ALA A 99 15.06 7.41 -8.71
C ALA A 99 16.36 8.18 -9.06
N GLY A 100 17.36 7.49 -9.60
CA GLY A 100 18.60 8.10 -10.10
C GLY A 100 18.42 8.88 -11.41
N GLN A 101 17.30 8.70 -12.13
CA GLN A 101 17.04 9.36 -13.42
C GLN A 101 15.97 10.46 -13.29
N LEU A 102 14.83 10.13 -12.72
CA LEU A 102 13.70 11.04 -12.57
C LEU A 102 12.79 10.56 -11.44
N ILE A 103 12.61 11.40 -10.42
CA ILE A 103 11.70 11.10 -9.31
C ILE A 103 10.27 11.49 -9.66
N HIS A 104 10.06 12.69 -10.20
CA HIS A 104 8.74 13.20 -10.55
C HIS A 104 8.77 14.20 -11.70
N MET A 105 7.73 14.14 -12.52
CA MET A 105 7.35 15.16 -13.48
C MET A 105 5.82 15.17 -13.59
N SER A 106 5.21 16.36 -13.78
CA SER A 106 3.76 16.48 -13.97
C SER A 106 3.31 15.72 -15.21
N GLY A 107 2.60 14.61 -15.03
CA GLY A 107 2.06 13.80 -16.13
C GLY A 107 0.85 14.44 -16.83
N THR A 108 0.31 15.56 -16.31
CA THR A 108 -0.72 16.34 -16.98
C THR A 108 -0.14 17.32 -17.99
N ASP A 109 1.10 17.75 -17.77
CA ASP A 109 1.74 18.78 -18.60
C ASP A 109 2.80 18.20 -19.53
N PHE A 110 3.42 17.08 -19.15
CA PHE A 110 4.53 16.48 -19.88
C PHE A 110 4.36 14.99 -20.09
N TYR A 111 4.95 14.49 -21.15
CA TYR A 111 5.00 13.06 -21.43
C TYR A 111 6.27 12.44 -20.85
N TYR A 112 6.16 11.21 -20.36
CA TYR A 112 7.29 10.35 -20.02
C TYR A 112 6.92 8.87 -20.16
N ASP A 113 7.92 8.04 -20.38
CA ASP A 113 7.79 6.68 -20.91
C ASP A 113 7.06 5.69 -19.97
N LEU A 114 7.20 5.83 -18.66
CA LEU A 114 6.70 4.83 -17.70
C LEU A 114 5.18 4.67 -17.69
N MET A 115 4.43 5.79 -17.85
CA MET A 115 2.97 5.74 -17.84
C MET A 115 2.39 4.88 -18.98
N PRO A 116 2.73 5.14 -20.27
CA PRO A 116 2.21 4.34 -21.37
C PRO A 116 2.71 2.89 -21.33
N ARG A 117 3.92 2.63 -20.86
CA ARG A 117 4.42 1.25 -20.68
C ARG A 117 3.61 0.48 -19.66
N LEU A 118 3.32 1.07 -18.49
CA LEU A 118 2.46 0.44 -17.48
C LEU A 118 1.04 0.30 -18.00
N ALA A 119 0.49 1.33 -18.68
CA ALA A 119 -0.84 1.28 -19.26
C ALA A 119 -0.98 0.12 -20.27
N ALA A 120 0.01 -0.07 -21.14
CA ALA A 120 -0.01 -1.18 -22.11
C ALA A 120 -0.05 -2.54 -21.42
N ARG A 121 0.75 -2.73 -20.35
CA ARG A 121 0.75 -3.99 -19.58
C ARG A 121 -0.57 -4.26 -18.87
N LEU A 122 -1.13 -3.25 -18.21
CA LEU A 122 -2.42 -3.38 -17.52
C LEU A 122 -3.57 -3.60 -18.52
N SER A 123 -3.56 -2.93 -19.66
CA SER A 123 -4.55 -3.12 -20.72
C SER A 123 -4.54 -4.55 -21.27
N ALA A 124 -3.35 -5.16 -21.39
CA ALA A 124 -3.22 -6.53 -21.93
C ALA A 124 -3.79 -7.61 -20.99
N ILE A 125 -3.89 -7.34 -19.68
CA ILE A 125 -4.42 -8.28 -18.69
C ILE A 125 -5.80 -7.90 -18.17
N ALA A 126 -6.37 -6.78 -18.64
CA ALA A 126 -7.68 -6.33 -18.21
C ALA A 126 -8.78 -7.33 -18.64
N PRO A 127 -9.68 -7.75 -17.75
CA PRO A 127 -10.72 -8.75 -18.05
C PRO A 127 -11.92 -8.16 -18.80
N MET A 128 -11.67 -7.21 -19.70
CA MET A 128 -12.68 -6.50 -20.48
C MET A 128 -12.36 -6.62 -21.97
N ALA A 129 -13.37 -6.59 -22.80
CA ALA A 129 -13.19 -6.60 -24.26
C ALA A 129 -13.00 -5.16 -24.81
N GLY A 130 -12.21 -5.02 -25.87
CA GLY A 130 -12.03 -3.77 -26.61
C GLY A 130 -10.82 -2.94 -26.17
N PRO A 131 -10.63 -1.76 -26.76
CA PRO A 131 -9.53 -0.86 -26.40
C PRO A 131 -9.74 -0.26 -25.02
N HIS A 132 -8.72 -0.28 -24.17
CA HIS A 132 -8.76 0.26 -22.83
C HIS A 132 -7.92 1.54 -22.71
N ARG A 133 -8.40 2.46 -21.88
CA ARG A 133 -7.62 3.63 -21.43
C ARG A 133 -7.52 3.57 -19.92
N LEU A 134 -6.38 3.94 -19.39
CA LEU A 134 -6.09 3.90 -17.96
C LEU A 134 -5.98 5.31 -17.39
N TYR A 135 -6.47 5.45 -16.18
CA TYR A 135 -6.26 6.61 -15.32
C TYR A 135 -5.43 6.18 -14.12
N PHE A 136 -4.35 6.88 -13.85
CA PHE A 136 -3.48 6.63 -12.69
C PHE A 136 -3.76 7.67 -11.61
N GLY A 137 -4.10 7.21 -10.43
CA GLY A 137 -4.21 8.00 -9.20
C GLY A 137 -3.17 7.54 -8.18
N ASN A 138 -3.12 8.22 -7.04
CA ASN A 138 -2.18 7.92 -5.96
C ASN A 138 -2.74 6.93 -4.92
N SER A 139 -4.01 6.61 -5.02
CA SER A 139 -4.70 5.72 -4.08
C SER A 139 -5.93 5.06 -4.69
N GLY A 140 -6.38 3.96 -4.07
CA GLY A 140 -7.66 3.35 -4.42
C GLY A 140 -8.86 4.29 -4.23
N ALA A 141 -8.81 5.19 -3.23
CA ALA A 141 -9.85 6.20 -3.04
C ALA A 141 -9.94 7.16 -4.24
N GLU A 142 -8.81 7.64 -4.76
CA GLU A 142 -8.78 8.49 -5.96
C GLU A 142 -9.27 7.75 -7.22
N ALA A 143 -8.93 6.48 -7.35
CA ALA A 143 -9.46 5.65 -8.45
C ALA A 143 -10.99 5.51 -8.36
N VAL A 144 -11.54 5.32 -7.16
CA VAL A 144 -13.00 5.29 -6.93
C VAL A 144 -13.64 6.64 -7.22
N GLU A 145 -13.04 7.76 -6.81
CA GLU A 145 -13.51 9.10 -7.15
C GLU A 145 -13.55 9.33 -8.67
N CYS A 146 -12.51 8.91 -9.37
CA CYS A 146 -12.47 8.97 -10.83
C CYS A 146 -13.58 8.13 -11.46
N ALA A 147 -13.76 6.88 -11.00
CA ALA A 147 -14.78 5.99 -11.52
C ALA A 147 -16.21 6.55 -11.28
N LEU A 148 -16.46 7.11 -10.09
CA LEU A 148 -17.72 7.73 -9.75
C LEU A 148 -18.05 8.94 -10.65
N LYS A 149 -17.06 9.82 -10.85
CA LYS A 149 -17.18 10.99 -11.73
C LYS A 149 -17.39 10.57 -13.18
N LEU A 150 -16.61 9.61 -13.66
CA LEU A 150 -16.70 9.10 -15.02
C LEU A 150 -18.08 8.46 -15.29
N ALA A 151 -18.57 7.63 -14.37
CA ALA A 151 -19.87 7.00 -14.49
C ALA A 151 -20.99 8.03 -14.58
N ARG A 152 -20.99 9.04 -13.71
CA ARG A 152 -21.98 10.13 -13.73
C ARG A 152 -21.89 10.97 -15.01
N TYR A 153 -20.69 11.33 -15.42
CA TYR A 153 -20.46 12.13 -16.62
C TYR A 153 -20.95 11.41 -17.89
N HIS A 154 -20.63 10.12 -18.02
CA HIS A 154 -20.99 9.34 -19.19
C HIS A 154 -22.48 9.01 -19.26
N THR A 155 -23.10 8.68 -18.13
CA THR A 155 -24.49 8.19 -18.11
C THR A 155 -25.52 9.27 -17.81
N GLY A 156 -25.14 10.40 -17.22
CA GLY A 156 -26.04 11.42 -16.66
C GLY A 156 -26.78 10.97 -15.40
N ARG A 157 -26.55 9.73 -14.93
CA ARG A 157 -27.22 9.16 -13.74
C ARG A 157 -26.55 9.63 -12.46
N GLN A 158 -27.34 9.96 -11.45
CA GLN A 158 -26.83 10.47 -10.18
C GLN A 158 -26.57 9.36 -9.15
N ASN A 159 -27.42 8.36 -9.13
CA ASN A 159 -27.42 7.32 -8.10
C ASN A 159 -26.41 6.22 -8.40
N VAL A 160 -25.76 5.71 -7.34
CA VAL A 160 -24.80 4.62 -7.39
C VAL A 160 -25.20 3.58 -6.34
N ILE A 161 -25.14 2.31 -6.71
CA ILE A 161 -25.39 1.20 -5.80
C ILE A 161 -24.06 0.72 -5.25
N SER A 162 -23.97 0.59 -3.93
CA SER A 162 -22.84 -0.05 -3.23
C SER A 162 -23.33 -1.15 -2.29
N PHE A 163 -22.45 -2.07 -1.91
CA PHE A 163 -22.81 -3.21 -1.08
C PHE A 163 -22.44 -2.98 0.39
N PHE A 164 -23.23 -3.53 1.30
CA PHE A 164 -22.88 -3.61 2.71
C PHE A 164 -21.58 -4.40 2.88
N GLY A 165 -20.74 -4.00 3.82
CA GLY A 165 -19.44 -4.61 4.06
C GLY A 165 -18.32 -4.13 3.13
N SER A 166 -18.63 -3.41 2.04
CA SER A 166 -17.62 -2.93 1.10
C SER A 166 -16.82 -1.73 1.65
N PHE A 167 -15.57 -1.65 1.24
CA PHE A 167 -14.70 -0.51 1.53
C PHE A 167 -14.18 0.10 0.23
N HIS A 168 -14.50 1.37 -0.01
CA HIS A 168 -14.13 2.08 -1.22
C HIS A 168 -13.16 3.25 -1.00
N GLY A 169 -12.93 3.65 0.24
CA GLY A 169 -12.02 4.74 0.59
C GLY A 169 -12.60 5.68 1.65
N ARG A 170 -11.86 6.75 1.94
CA ARG A 170 -12.19 7.72 3.00
C ARG A 170 -12.28 9.16 2.51
N THR A 171 -12.10 9.43 1.22
CA THR A 171 -12.50 10.71 0.58
C THR A 171 -14.02 10.80 0.56
N MET A 172 -14.60 11.98 0.47
CA MET A 172 -16.05 12.17 0.66
C MET A 172 -16.89 11.36 -0.33
N GLY A 173 -16.52 11.29 -1.61
CA GLY A 173 -17.20 10.45 -2.60
C GLY A 173 -17.00 8.96 -2.36
N ALA A 174 -15.77 8.51 -2.16
CA ALA A 174 -15.48 7.10 -1.86
C ALA A 174 -16.09 6.66 -0.52
N LEU A 175 -16.08 7.54 0.50
CA LEU A 175 -16.72 7.29 1.79
C LEU A 175 -18.24 7.13 1.67
N SER A 176 -18.87 7.86 0.75
CA SER A 176 -20.31 7.73 0.49
C SER A 176 -20.68 6.30 0.07
N LEU A 177 -19.80 5.62 -0.66
CA LEU A 177 -19.99 4.24 -1.10
C LEU A 177 -19.52 3.19 -0.09
N THR A 178 -18.65 3.56 0.87
CA THR A 178 -18.11 2.64 1.89
C THR A 178 -19.22 2.21 2.85
N GLY A 179 -19.37 0.91 3.03
CA GLY A 179 -20.39 0.29 3.90
C GLY A 179 -19.82 -0.72 4.91
N SER A 180 -18.49 -0.75 5.12
CA SER A 180 -17.83 -1.77 5.93
C SER A 180 -17.99 -1.58 7.44
N LYS A 181 -17.95 -0.34 7.94
CA LYS A 181 -18.10 -0.03 9.38
C LYS A 181 -18.81 1.30 9.57
N VAL A 182 -19.75 1.35 10.52
CA VAL A 182 -20.52 2.58 10.86
C VAL A 182 -19.59 3.72 11.30
N GLN A 183 -18.55 3.42 12.05
CA GLN A 183 -17.57 4.40 12.56
C GLN A 183 -16.88 5.19 11.45
N GLN A 184 -16.75 4.61 10.25
CA GLN A 184 -16.11 5.27 9.12
C GLN A 184 -16.93 6.42 8.54
N LYS A 185 -18.27 6.39 8.72
CA LYS A 185 -19.19 7.42 8.21
C LYS A 185 -19.75 8.33 9.31
N ARG A 186 -19.70 7.89 10.56
CA ARG A 186 -20.34 8.60 11.68
C ARG A 186 -19.77 10.01 11.83
N ARG A 187 -20.64 11.02 11.78
CA ARG A 187 -20.34 12.46 11.93
C ARG A 187 -19.56 13.09 10.76
N PHE A 188 -19.44 12.41 9.62
CA PHE A 188 -18.81 12.97 8.42
C PHE A 188 -19.80 13.46 7.36
N GLY A 189 -21.09 13.54 7.68
CA GLY A 189 -22.08 14.10 6.76
C GLY A 189 -22.02 15.62 6.66
N PRO A 190 -22.56 16.20 5.56
CA PRO A 190 -23.26 15.51 4.49
C PRO A 190 -22.32 14.76 3.56
N LEU A 191 -22.65 13.50 3.23
CA LEU A 191 -21.94 12.71 2.23
C LEU A 191 -22.41 13.07 0.83
N CYS A 192 -21.65 12.71 -0.20
CA CYS A 192 -22.08 12.87 -1.58
C CYS A 192 -23.36 12.06 -1.81
N ARG A 193 -24.37 12.70 -2.41
CA ARG A 193 -25.62 12.00 -2.78
C ARG A 193 -25.30 10.87 -3.77
N GLY A 194 -25.77 9.68 -3.46
CA GLY A 194 -25.65 8.48 -4.28
C GLY A 194 -26.98 7.80 -4.42
#